data_57a368d092c7bcc65c29542f4a9800f0
#
_entry.id   57a368d092c7bcc65c29542f4a9800f0
#
_cell.length_a   1.000
_cell.length_b   1.000
_cell.length_c   1.000
_cell.angle_alpha   90.00
_cell.angle_beta   90.00
_cell.angle_gamma   90.00
#
_symmetry.space_group_name_H-M   'P 1'
#
loop_
_entity.id
_entity.type
_entity.pdbx_description
1 polymer ?
#
loop_
_entity_poly.entity_id
_entity_poly.type
_entity_poly.pdbx_seq_one_letter_code
_entity_poly.pdbx_strand_id
1 'polypeptide(L)'
;MIRIITSGAFAAALEKVLPIYKYKHGKDYQLFYGSSFGEAHDSIPNRIKKGEYFDFFFLAEGALDKHIKLGVIDSKSKINLVNSKIGIAVKEGSRVFSTNTEDGFVNMLNECKSIAYAASASGIYLSNHVFPSISEHILAKSKKILSERVGNVIVRGDADVGFQQLSELLPIRGLQILGGLPPKFDKLFIFSSGLAVNSIYKNDYFQFIDTIRKDCDFKRMTEGTGVKLL
;
A
#
# COMPACT_ATOMS: atom_id res chain seq x y z
N MET A 1 14.06 -7.42 20.48
CA MET A 1 12.84 -7.59 19.64
C MET A 1 12.87 -6.56 18.52
N ILE A 2 12.80 -7.01 17.27
CA ILE A 2 12.88 -6.18 16.06
C ILE A 2 11.55 -5.43 15.87
N ARG A 3 11.60 -4.12 15.68
CA ARG A 3 10.43 -3.28 15.43
C ARG A 3 10.32 -2.97 13.95
N ILE A 4 9.29 -3.50 13.31
CA ILE A 4 9.07 -3.42 11.86
C ILE A 4 7.88 -2.51 11.60
N ILE A 5 8.01 -1.50 10.73
CA ILE A 5 6.90 -0.68 10.29
C ILE A 5 6.63 -0.84 8.80
N THR A 6 5.36 -0.99 8.44
CA THR A 6 4.96 -1.20 7.04
C THR A 6 3.79 -0.29 6.65
N SER A 7 3.78 0.09 5.38
CA SER A 7 2.57 0.62 4.75
C SER A 7 1.58 -0.51 4.45
N GLY A 8 0.31 -0.15 4.34
CA GLY A 8 -0.77 -1.11 4.09
C GLY A 8 -0.55 -2.00 2.87
N ALA A 9 0.05 -1.46 1.82
CA ALA A 9 0.28 -2.19 0.58
C ALA A 9 1.17 -3.45 0.74
N PHE A 10 2.10 -3.46 1.68
CA PHE A 10 2.98 -4.61 1.93
C PHE A 10 2.60 -5.41 3.19
N ALA A 11 1.60 -4.95 3.95
CA ALA A 11 1.22 -5.54 5.22
C ALA A 11 0.83 -7.01 5.10
N ALA A 12 -0.08 -7.35 4.18
CA ALA A 12 -0.58 -8.72 4.01
C ALA A 12 0.54 -9.72 3.64
N ALA A 13 1.55 -9.27 2.89
CA ALA A 13 2.72 -10.10 2.57
C ALA A 13 3.61 -10.32 3.81
N LEU A 14 3.88 -9.27 4.59
CA LEU A 14 4.67 -9.38 5.82
C LEU A 14 3.99 -10.24 6.87
N GLU A 15 2.68 -10.11 7.05
CA GLU A 15 1.91 -10.94 7.99
C GLU A 15 2.03 -12.44 7.71
N LYS A 16 2.19 -12.83 6.45
CA LYS A 16 2.41 -14.23 6.06
C LYS A 16 3.85 -14.68 6.28
N VAL A 17 4.82 -13.81 6.07
CA VAL A 17 6.26 -14.16 6.04
C VAL A 17 6.90 -14.10 7.43
N LEU A 18 6.55 -13.10 8.23
CA LEU A 18 7.19 -12.89 9.52
C LEU A 18 7.05 -14.07 10.49
N PRO A 19 5.92 -14.79 10.59
CA PRO A 19 5.81 -15.99 11.42
C PRO A 19 6.80 -17.08 10.99
N ILE A 20 7.01 -17.26 9.68
CA ILE A 20 7.93 -18.25 9.13
C ILE A 20 9.38 -17.84 9.41
N TYR A 21 9.69 -16.56 9.25
CA TYR A 21 11.00 -16.02 9.59
C TYR A 21 11.32 -16.23 11.09
N LYS A 22 10.34 -15.93 11.96
CA LYS A 22 10.47 -16.20 13.40
C LYS A 22 10.73 -17.68 13.69
N TYR A 23 9.98 -18.58 13.07
CA TYR A 23 10.15 -20.03 13.24
C TYR A 23 11.54 -20.50 12.77
N LYS A 24 12.00 -20.04 11.60
CA LYS A 24 13.28 -20.44 11.01
C LYS A 24 14.50 -19.88 11.76
N HIS A 25 14.41 -18.67 12.29
CA HIS A 25 15.57 -17.91 12.80
C HIS A 25 15.48 -17.55 14.28
N GLY A 26 14.39 -17.89 14.97
CA GLY A 26 14.22 -17.63 16.41
C GLY A 26 14.18 -16.14 16.78
N LYS A 27 13.85 -15.24 15.83
CA LYS A 27 13.86 -13.79 16.03
C LYS A 27 12.49 -13.26 16.38
N ASP A 28 12.36 -12.57 17.50
CA ASP A 28 11.15 -11.88 17.90
C ASP A 28 11.03 -10.54 17.20
N TYR A 29 9.82 -10.24 16.73
CA TYR A 29 9.48 -8.99 16.06
C TYR A 29 8.13 -8.43 16.55
N GLN A 30 7.96 -7.14 16.34
CA GLN A 30 6.68 -6.46 16.47
C GLN A 30 6.39 -5.68 15.18
N LEU A 31 5.21 -5.93 14.57
CA LEU A 31 4.80 -5.30 13.33
C LEU A 31 3.87 -4.11 13.63
N PHE A 32 4.19 -2.98 13.03
CA PHE A 32 3.44 -1.74 13.10
C PHE A 32 2.96 -1.32 11.71
N TYR A 33 1.87 -0.57 11.67
CA TYR A 33 1.23 -0.14 10.44
C TYR A 33 1.10 1.37 10.39
N GLY A 34 1.11 1.93 9.17
CA GLY A 34 0.82 3.32 8.91
C GLY A 34 0.86 3.61 7.41
N SER A 35 0.29 4.73 6.98
CA SER A 35 0.44 5.15 5.59
C SER A 35 1.87 5.66 5.34
N SER A 36 2.45 5.34 4.17
CA SER A 36 3.79 5.86 3.78
C SER A 36 3.82 7.38 3.66
N PHE A 37 2.69 7.99 3.33
CA PHE A 37 2.51 9.43 3.16
C PHE A 37 1.28 9.90 3.91
N GLY A 38 1.10 11.21 3.96
CA GLY A 38 -0.11 11.84 4.44
C GLY A 38 0.00 12.39 5.86
N GLU A 39 -1.07 13.07 6.24
CA GLU A 39 -1.18 13.85 7.46
C GLU A 39 -1.93 13.12 8.59
N ALA A 40 -2.40 11.90 8.33
CA ALA A 40 -3.08 11.08 9.33
C ALA A 40 -2.19 10.95 10.58
N HIS A 41 -2.80 11.00 11.76
CA HIS A 41 -2.09 10.98 13.04
C HIS A 41 -1.21 9.73 13.22
N ASP A 42 -1.59 8.63 12.59
CA ASP A 42 -0.93 7.32 12.58
C ASP A 42 -0.07 7.07 11.32
N SER A 43 0.09 8.08 10.46
CA SER A 43 0.99 7.97 9.32
C SER A 43 2.43 7.75 9.78
N ILE A 44 3.22 7.01 9.00
CA ILE A 44 4.61 6.71 9.33
C ILE A 44 5.45 7.99 9.55
N PRO A 45 5.35 9.04 8.70
CA PRO A 45 6.02 10.29 8.96
C PRO A 45 5.67 10.93 10.32
N ASN A 46 4.39 10.92 10.70
CA ASN A 46 3.94 11.50 11.96
C ASN A 46 4.37 10.67 13.17
N ARG A 47 4.39 9.34 13.07
CA ARG A 47 4.90 8.45 14.12
C ARG A 47 6.38 8.68 14.37
N ILE A 48 7.20 8.78 13.30
CA ILE A 48 8.63 9.09 13.40
C ILE A 48 8.84 10.49 14.01
N LYS A 49 8.06 11.50 13.57
CA LYS A 49 8.12 12.86 14.13
C LYS A 49 7.79 12.92 15.62
N LYS A 50 6.93 12.01 16.11
CA LYS A 50 6.61 11.85 17.54
C LYS A 50 7.68 11.08 18.32
N GLY A 51 8.79 10.68 17.68
CA GLY A 51 9.89 9.96 18.31
C GLY A 51 9.71 8.45 18.38
N GLU A 52 8.71 7.88 17.69
CA GLU A 52 8.63 6.44 17.60
C GLU A 52 9.79 5.87 16.78
N TYR A 53 10.42 4.83 17.33
CA TYR A 53 11.56 4.15 16.71
C TYR A 53 11.15 2.84 16.07
N PHE A 54 11.71 2.56 14.88
CA PHE A 54 11.54 1.30 14.15
C PHE A 54 12.89 0.88 13.58
N ASP A 55 13.14 -0.44 13.53
CA ASP A 55 14.36 -1.01 12.97
C ASP A 55 14.26 -1.17 11.46
N PHE A 56 13.16 -1.79 10.98
CA PHE A 56 12.94 -2.08 9.57
C PHE A 56 11.73 -1.31 9.03
N PHE A 57 11.88 -0.77 7.84
CA PHE A 57 10.87 0.02 7.16
C PHE A 57 10.47 -0.66 5.85
N PHE A 58 9.16 -0.74 5.57
CA PHE A 58 8.60 -1.23 4.31
C PHE A 58 7.59 -0.21 3.80
N LEU A 59 8.06 0.66 2.90
CA LEU A 59 7.35 1.88 2.49
C LEU A 59 7.24 1.98 0.98
N ALA A 60 6.31 2.81 0.49
CA ALA A 60 6.39 3.30 -0.88
C ALA A 60 7.75 3.96 -1.12
N GLU A 61 8.41 3.66 -2.26
CA GLU A 61 9.79 4.06 -2.58
C GLU A 61 10.07 5.54 -2.30
N GLY A 62 9.23 6.44 -2.83
CA GLY A 62 9.43 7.87 -2.63
C GLY A 62 9.29 8.35 -1.17
N ALA A 63 8.58 7.60 -0.32
CA ALA A 63 8.53 7.89 1.12
C ALA A 63 9.80 7.40 1.80
N LEU A 64 10.28 6.22 1.44
CA LEU A 64 11.55 5.69 1.96
C LEU A 64 12.71 6.63 1.62
N ASP A 65 12.77 7.15 0.39
CA ASP A 65 13.79 8.12 -0.06
C ASP A 65 13.75 9.42 0.76
N LYS A 66 12.56 9.88 1.15
CA LYS A 66 12.45 11.04 2.05
C LYS A 66 13.07 10.75 3.42
N HIS A 67 12.82 9.57 3.99
CA HIS A 67 13.40 9.18 5.28
C HIS A 67 14.91 8.92 5.21
N ILE A 68 15.43 8.48 4.07
CA ILE A 68 16.88 8.43 3.81
C ILE A 68 17.47 9.84 3.85
N LYS A 69 16.88 10.79 3.14
CA LYS A 69 17.34 12.20 3.13
C LYS A 69 17.30 12.86 4.52
N LEU A 70 16.38 12.43 5.37
CA LEU A 70 16.27 12.89 6.76
C LEU A 70 17.22 12.16 7.71
N GLY A 71 18.05 11.22 7.25
CA GLY A 71 18.99 10.46 8.07
C GLY A 71 18.34 9.45 9.01
N VAL A 72 17.08 9.08 8.79
CA VAL A 72 16.37 8.06 9.58
C VAL A 72 16.71 6.65 9.09
N ILE A 73 16.84 6.47 7.78
CA ILE A 73 17.10 5.18 7.11
C ILE A 73 18.49 5.23 6.46
N ASP A 74 19.27 4.15 6.64
CA ASP A 74 20.56 3.98 5.98
C ASP A 74 20.37 3.79 4.47
N SER A 75 20.92 4.71 3.68
CA SER A 75 20.83 4.70 2.22
C SER A 75 21.36 3.41 1.58
N LYS A 76 22.37 2.78 2.21
CA LYS A 76 22.98 1.53 1.74
C LYS A 76 22.09 0.31 1.97
N SER A 77 21.04 0.45 2.77
CA SER A 77 20.09 -0.63 3.08
C SER A 77 18.87 -0.64 2.15
N LYS A 78 18.66 0.41 1.34
CA LYS A 78 17.48 0.49 0.46
C LYS A 78 17.46 -0.66 -0.54
N ILE A 79 16.35 -1.40 -0.56
CA ILE A 79 16.11 -2.48 -1.52
C ILE A 79 14.67 -2.38 -2.02
N ASN A 80 14.48 -2.29 -3.34
CA ASN A 80 13.17 -2.38 -3.96
C ASN A 80 12.72 -3.85 -3.92
N LEU A 81 11.56 -4.13 -3.36
CA LEU A 81 11.12 -5.51 -3.08
C LEU A 81 9.92 -5.93 -3.93
N VAL A 82 8.91 -5.10 -3.98
CA VAL A 82 7.66 -5.45 -4.64
C VAL A 82 7.09 -4.26 -5.41
N ASN A 83 6.26 -4.56 -6.37
CA ASN A 83 5.36 -3.59 -6.95
C ASN A 83 3.89 -3.95 -6.67
N SER A 84 3.02 -2.96 -6.73
CA SER A 84 1.58 -3.11 -6.64
C SER A 84 0.90 -2.12 -7.58
N LYS A 85 -0.36 -2.40 -7.93
CA LYS A 85 -1.22 -1.54 -8.76
C LYS A 85 -2.39 -1.01 -7.95
N ILE A 86 -2.99 0.07 -8.44
CA ILE A 86 -4.26 0.55 -7.91
C ILE A 86 -5.36 -0.40 -8.34
N GLY A 87 -6.14 -0.87 -7.38
CA GLY A 87 -7.37 -1.62 -7.62
C GLY A 87 -8.59 -0.71 -7.54
N ILE A 88 -9.65 -1.14 -8.20
CA ILE A 88 -10.97 -0.54 -8.19
C ILE A 88 -11.92 -1.52 -7.52
N ALA A 89 -12.66 -1.07 -6.51
CA ALA A 89 -13.58 -1.90 -5.78
C ALA A 89 -14.95 -1.23 -5.62
N VAL A 90 -15.99 -2.05 -5.66
CA VAL A 90 -17.35 -1.70 -5.29
C VAL A 90 -17.85 -2.67 -4.22
N LYS A 91 -18.95 -2.36 -3.55
CA LYS A 91 -19.59 -3.30 -2.64
C LYS A 91 -20.07 -4.52 -3.40
N GLU A 92 -19.91 -5.71 -2.81
CA GLU A 92 -20.43 -6.95 -3.38
C GLU A 92 -21.93 -6.86 -3.66
N GLY A 93 -22.35 -7.33 -4.84
CA GLY A 93 -23.74 -7.22 -5.31
C GLY A 93 -24.12 -5.85 -5.91
N SER A 94 -23.20 -4.89 -5.95
CA SER A 94 -23.41 -3.63 -6.67
C SER A 94 -23.29 -3.83 -8.18
N ARG A 95 -23.74 -2.81 -8.95
CA ARG A 95 -23.57 -2.80 -10.41
C ARG A 95 -22.08 -2.92 -10.77
N VAL A 96 -21.81 -3.81 -11.70
CA VAL A 96 -20.47 -4.02 -12.26
C VAL A 96 -20.25 -3.09 -13.44
N PHE A 97 -19.10 -2.42 -13.45
CA PHE A 97 -18.66 -1.57 -14.55
C PHE A 97 -17.47 -2.22 -15.27
N SER A 98 -17.39 -2.02 -16.58
CA SER A 98 -16.19 -2.32 -17.34
C SER A 98 -15.16 -1.23 -17.10
N THR A 99 -14.01 -1.57 -16.49
CA THR A 99 -12.97 -0.61 -16.14
C THR A 99 -11.66 -0.82 -16.90
N ASN A 100 -11.64 -1.79 -17.83
CA ASN A 100 -10.47 -2.15 -18.62
C ASN A 100 -10.23 -1.22 -19.83
N THR A 101 -11.21 -0.38 -20.17
CA THR A 101 -11.10 0.66 -21.20
C THR A 101 -11.21 2.04 -20.57
N GLU A 102 -10.66 3.06 -21.25
CA GLU A 102 -10.77 4.46 -20.81
C GLU A 102 -12.24 4.89 -20.73
N ASP A 103 -13.03 4.64 -21.78
CA ASP A 103 -14.44 5.02 -21.82
C ASP A 103 -15.26 4.34 -20.71
N GLY A 104 -15.07 3.04 -20.49
CA GLY A 104 -15.77 2.33 -19.42
C GLY A 104 -15.41 2.86 -18.03
N PHE A 105 -14.14 3.19 -17.81
CA PHE A 105 -13.66 3.80 -16.57
C PHE A 105 -14.25 5.20 -16.36
N VAL A 106 -14.22 6.05 -17.38
CA VAL A 106 -14.82 7.40 -17.33
C VAL A 106 -16.32 7.32 -17.11
N ASN A 107 -17.03 6.43 -17.79
CA ASN A 107 -18.47 6.21 -17.59
C ASN A 107 -18.78 5.79 -16.16
N MET A 108 -18.02 4.83 -15.59
CA MET A 108 -18.17 4.46 -14.19
C MET A 108 -18.00 5.65 -13.26
N LEU A 109 -16.94 6.44 -13.46
CA LEU A 109 -16.68 7.61 -12.62
C LEU A 109 -17.81 8.64 -12.73
N ASN A 110 -18.40 8.84 -13.92
CA ASN A 110 -19.51 9.78 -14.12
C ASN A 110 -20.81 9.31 -13.46
N GLU A 111 -21.13 8.01 -13.55
CA GLU A 111 -22.36 7.44 -13.01
C GLU A 111 -22.33 7.30 -11.46
N CYS A 112 -21.18 7.04 -10.87
CA CYS A 112 -21.05 6.96 -9.40
C CYS A 112 -21.32 8.33 -8.75
N LYS A 113 -22.10 8.32 -7.67
CA LYS A 113 -22.40 9.52 -6.90
C LYS A 113 -21.27 9.93 -5.98
N SER A 114 -20.52 8.95 -5.49
CA SER A 114 -19.44 9.13 -4.51
C SER A 114 -18.26 8.22 -4.79
N ILE A 115 -17.06 8.76 -4.63
CA ILE A 115 -15.79 8.11 -4.87
C ILE A 115 -14.94 8.18 -3.60
N ALA A 116 -14.33 7.08 -3.18
CA ALA A 116 -13.38 7.06 -2.07
C ALA A 116 -11.98 6.69 -2.56
N TYR A 117 -10.95 7.37 -2.05
CA TYR A 117 -9.55 7.05 -2.34
C TYR A 117 -8.66 7.23 -1.11
N ALA A 118 -7.60 6.43 -0.99
CA ALA A 118 -6.72 6.45 0.18
C ALA A 118 -5.84 7.70 0.24
N ALA A 119 -5.57 8.22 1.44
CA ALA A 119 -4.57 9.26 1.68
C ALA A 119 -3.14 8.69 1.66
N SER A 120 -2.77 8.05 0.55
CA SER A 120 -1.50 7.34 0.36
C SER A 120 -0.90 7.65 -1.02
N ALA A 121 0.18 6.94 -1.40
CA ALA A 121 0.82 7.11 -2.70
C ALA A 121 -0.18 6.96 -3.88
N SER A 122 -1.08 5.97 -3.79
CA SER A 122 -2.12 5.77 -4.82
C SER A 122 -3.10 6.93 -4.89
N GLY A 123 -3.54 7.44 -3.74
CA GLY A 123 -4.48 8.56 -3.70
C GLY A 123 -3.87 9.87 -4.17
N ILE A 124 -2.60 10.13 -3.85
CA ILE A 124 -1.87 11.29 -4.38
C ILE A 124 -1.81 11.23 -5.92
N TYR A 125 -1.56 10.05 -6.48
CA TYR A 125 -1.56 9.87 -7.92
C TYR A 125 -2.94 10.10 -8.53
N LEU A 126 -3.98 9.52 -7.95
CA LEU A 126 -5.37 9.69 -8.42
C LEU A 126 -5.81 11.14 -8.38
N SER A 127 -5.63 11.83 -7.25
CA SER A 127 -6.11 13.20 -7.06
C SER A 127 -5.32 14.23 -7.85
N ASN A 128 -4.04 14.01 -8.14
CA ASN A 128 -3.19 14.98 -8.81
C ASN A 128 -3.06 14.73 -10.31
N HIS A 129 -3.30 13.49 -10.77
CA HIS A 129 -3.04 13.13 -12.17
C HIS A 129 -4.25 12.52 -12.88
N VAL A 130 -4.96 11.56 -12.24
CA VAL A 130 -6.02 10.81 -12.94
C VAL A 130 -7.33 11.60 -12.96
N PHE A 131 -7.86 11.95 -11.78
CA PHE A 131 -9.16 12.62 -11.70
C PHE A 131 -9.20 13.99 -12.39
N PRO A 132 -8.19 14.87 -12.22
CA PRO A 132 -8.18 16.16 -12.92
C PRO A 132 -8.05 16.02 -14.44
N SER A 133 -7.39 14.97 -14.95
CA SER A 133 -7.28 14.74 -16.40
C SER A 133 -8.59 14.27 -17.04
N ILE A 134 -9.56 13.82 -16.24
CA ILE A 134 -10.90 13.43 -16.71
C ILE A 134 -11.86 14.61 -16.57
N SER A 135 -12.06 15.12 -15.35
CA SER A 135 -12.92 16.26 -15.06
C SER A 135 -12.75 16.71 -13.61
N GLU A 136 -12.80 18.02 -13.36
CA GLU A 136 -12.84 18.59 -12.01
C GLU A 136 -14.04 18.10 -11.21
N HIS A 137 -15.17 17.80 -11.85
CA HIS A 137 -16.35 17.24 -11.22
C HIS A 137 -16.07 15.88 -10.54
N ILE A 138 -15.19 15.05 -11.10
CA ILE A 138 -14.79 13.78 -10.51
C ILE A 138 -14.07 14.02 -9.18
N LEU A 139 -13.15 14.97 -9.14
CA LEU A 139 -12.45 15.32 -7.91
C LEU A 139 -13.39 15.87 -6.84
N ALA A 140 -14.36 16.71 -7.23
CA ALA A 140 -15.33 17.33 -6.33
C ALA A 140 -16.21 16.32 -5.59
N LYS A 141 -16.56 15.19 -6.22
CA LYS A 141 -17.32 14.09 -5.58
C LYS A 141 -16.46 13.00 -4.96
N SER A 142 -15.14 13.19 -4.94
CA SER A 142 -14.17 12.22 -4.41
C SER A 142 -13.78 12.57 -2.98
N LYS A 143 -13.82 11.58 -2.08
CA LYS A 143 -13.47 11.72 -0.67
C LYS A 143 -12.15 11.03 -0.38
N LYS A 144 -11.20 11.78 0.17
CA LYS A 144 -9.93 11.28 0.65
C LYS A 144 -10.09 10.61 2.03
N ILE A 145 -9.77 9.33 2.14
CA ILE A 145 -9.86 8.55 3.37
C ILE A 145 -8.51 8.56 4.07
N LEU A 146 -8.48 9.00 5.32
CA LEU A 146 -7.24 9.27 6.08
C LEU A 146 -6.75 8.06 6.88
N SER A 147 -7.58 7.53 7.77
CA SER A 147 -7.14 6.63 8.85
C SER A 147 -7.77 5.23 8.80
N GLU A 148 -8.46 4.89 7.72
CA GLU A 148 -9.01 3.56 7.50
C GLU A 148 -8.78 3.07 6.08
N ARG A 149 -8.98 1.76 5.86
CA ARG A 149 -8.94 1.19 4.52
C ARG A 149 -10.16 1.61 3.72
N VAL A 150 -9.96 2.04 2.48
CA VAL A 150 -11.05 2.46 1.57
C VAL A 150 -12.09 1.36 1.40
N GLY A 151 -11.66 0.10 1.34
CA GLY A 151 -12.59 -1.02 1.23
C GLY A 151 -13.62 -1.10 2.36
N ASN A 152 -13.28 -0.70 3.58
CA ASN A 152 -14.25 -0.66 4.70
C ASN A 152 -15.33 0.41 4.45
N VAL A 153 -14.94 1.55 3.91
CA VAL A 153 -15.86 2.64 3.52
C VAL A 153 -16.86 2.14 2.46
N ILE A 154 -16.37 1.36 1.48
CA ILE A 154 -17.19 0.77 0.42
C ILE A 154 -18.16 -0.28 0.98
N VAL A 155 -17.70 -1.18 1.83
CA VAL A 155 -18.55 -2.23 2.43
C VAL A 155 -19.69 -1.63 3.25
N ARG A 156 -19.42 -0.55 3.99
CA ARG A 156 -20.46 0.18 4.75
C ARG A 156 -21.47 0.94 3.85
N GLY A 157 -21.10 1.17 2.58
CA GLY A 157 -21.91 1.95 1.65
C GLY A 157 -21.72 3.46 1.76
N ASP A 158 -20.63 3.93 2.37
CA ASP A 158 -20.31 5.35 2.53
C ASP A 158 -19.73 5.96 1.23
N ALA A 159 -19.40 5.13 0.25
CA ALA A 159 -19.06 5.52 -1.12
C ALA A 159 -19.41 4.38 -2.10
N ASP A 160 -19.70 4.75 -3.35
CA ASP A 160 -20.11 3.79 -4.40
C ASP A 160 -18.92 3.01 -4.97
N VAL A 161 -17.79 3.69 -5.17
CA VAL A 161 -16.56 3.10 -5.71
C VAL A 161 -15.34 3.54 -4.91
N GLY A 162 -14.40 2.63 -4.73
CA GLY A 162 -13.18 2.86 -3.96
C GLY A 162 -11.90 2.52 -4.72
N PHE A 163 -10.87 3.30 -4.45
CA PHE A 163 -9.54 3.17 -5.04
C PHE A 163 -8.47 3.07 -3.95
N GLN A 164 -7.71 1.99 -3.97
CA GLN A 164 -6.57 1.77 -3.08
C GLN A 164 -5.58 0.81 -3.74
N GLN A 165 -4.41 0.57 -3.16
CA GLN A 165 -3.56 -0.52 -3.65
C GLN A 165 -4.33 -1.83 -3.63
N LEU A 166 -4.21 -2.63 -4.68
CA LEU A 166 -4.94 -3.90 -4.81
C LEU A 166 -4.70 -4.80 -3.60
N SER A 167 -3.47 -4.81 -3.08
CA SER A 167 -3.09 -5.58 -1.89
C SER A 167 -3.81 -5.15 -0.60
N GLU A 168 -4.35 -3.95 -0.55
CA GLU A 168 -5.11 -3.46 0.59
C GLU A 168 -6.62 -3.73 0.46
N LEU A 169 -7.10 -3.88 -0.78
CA LEU A 169 -8.51 -4.19 -1.07
C LEU A 169 -8.81 -5.69 -0.98
N LEU A 170 -7.93 -6.53 -1.52
CA LEU A 170 -8.12 -7.99 -1.61
C LEU A 170 -8.46 -8.69 -0.27
N PRO A 171 -7.86 -8.30 0.89
CA PRO A 171 -8.18 -8.94 2.16
C PRO A 171 -9.57 -8.60 2.73
N ILE A 172 -10.28 -7.64 2.14
CA ILE A 172 -11.53 -7.12 2.70
C ILE A 172 -12.73 -7.89 2.13
N ARG A 173 -13.46 -8.58 2.98
CA ARG A 173 -14.69 -9.30 2.60
C ARG A 173 -15.82 -8.33 2.27
N GLY A 174 -16.71 -8.72 1.36
CA GLY A 174 -17.85 -7.90 0.93
C GLY A 174 -17.49 -6.86 -0.15
N LEU A 175 -16.27 -6.95 -0.70
CA LEU A 175 -15.86 -6.18 -1.87
C LEU A 175 -15.91 -7.03 -3.14
N GLN A 176 -16.35 -6.41 -4.21
CA GLN A 176 -16.14 -6.88 -5.56
C GLN A 176 -15.03 -6.04 -6.20
N ILE A 177 -13.93 -6.68 -6.57
CA ILE A 177 -12.80 -6.04 -7.28
C ILE A 177 -13.14 -5.99 -8.77
N LEU A 178 -13.18 -4.80 -9.34
CA LEU A 178 -13.46 -4.60 -10.77
C LEU A 178 -12.21 -4.71 -11.65
N GLY A 179 -11.03 -4.74 -11.04
CA GLY A 179 -9.74 -4.78 -11.72
C GLY A 179 -8.82 -3.61 -11.34
N GLY A 180 -7.88 -3.29 -12.24
CA GLY A 180 -7.00 -2.13 -12.14
C GLY A 180 -7.51 -0.93 -12.91
N LEU A 181 -6.71 0.14 -12.94
CA LEU A 181 -6.95 1.29 -13.82
C LEU A 181 -6.72 0.88 -15.29
N PRO A 182 -7.41 1.52 -16.25
CA PRO A 182 -7.16 1.27 -17.67
C PRO A 182 -5.71 1.65 -18.06
N PRO A 183 -5.17 1.09 -19.16
CA PRO A 183 -3.76 1.24 -19.52
C PRO A 183 -3.23 2.67 -19.52
N LYS A 184 -4.03 3.64 -19.93
CA LYS A 184 -3.68 5.07 -19.93
C LYS A 184 -3.32 5.61 -18.54
N PHE A 185 -3.96 5.10 -17.49
CA PHE A 185 -3.80 5.55 -16.11
C PHE A 185 -3.09 4.52 -15.24
N ASP A 186 -2.76 3.34 -15.80
CA ASP A 186 -2.10 2.28 -15.03
C ASP A 186 -0.69 2.71 -14.61
N LYS A 187 -0.37 2.47 -13.35
CA LYS A 187 0.91 2.81 -12.76
C LYS A 187 1.34 1.74 -11.77
N LEU A 188 2.59 1.30 -11.89
CA LEU A 188 3.23 0.46 -10.89
C LEU A 188 3.77 1.33 -9.76
N PHE A 189 3.45 0.95 -8.53
CA PHE A 189 3.98 1.56 -7.32
C PHE A 189 5.01 0.61 -6.73
N ILE A 190 6.23 1.08 -6.60
CA ILE A 190 7.34 0.34 -5.98
C ILE A 190 7.27 0.52 -4.47
N PHE A 191 7.42 -0.60 -3.75
CA PHE A 191 7.58 -0.62 -2.30
C PHE A 191 8.95 -1.19 -1.97
N SER A 192 9.65 -0.43 -1.15
CA SER A 192 11.05 -0.67 -0.80
C SER A 192 11.19 -0.92 0.68
N SER A 193 12.23 -1.66 1.04
CA SER A 193 12.66 -1.80 2.43
C SER A 193 13.89 -0.95 2.73
N GLY A 194 14.07 -0.64 4.01
CA GLY A 194 15.24 0.04 4.54
C GLY A 194 15.45 -0.25 6.03
N LEU A 195 16.69 -0.13 6.47
CA LEU A 195 17.12 -0.30 7.85
C LEU A 195 17.32 1.07 8.50
N ALA A 196 16.89 1.26 9.74
CA ALA A 196 17.21 2.47 10.50
C ALA A 196 18.72 2.65 10.67
N VAL A 197 19.21 3.88 10.57
CA VAL A 197 20.64 4.22 10.72
C VAL A 197 21.23 3.68 12.03
N ASN A 198 20.48 3.76 13.12
CA ASN A 198 20.93 3.37 14.45
C ASN A 198 20.48 1.96 14.87
N SER A 199 19.97 1.14 13.94
CA SER A 199 19.54 -0.22 14.28
C SER A 199 20.72 -1.15 14.51
N ILE A 200 20.66 -1.91 15.60
CA ILE A 200 21.64 -2.96 15.93
C ILE A 200 21.35 -4.27 15.13
N TYR A 201 20.22 -4.35 14.42
CA TYR A 201 19.75 -5.54 13.72
C TYR A 201 20.16 -5.60 12.24
N LYS A 202 21.35 -5.08 11.89
CA LYS A 202 21.81 -5.01 10.50
C LYS A 202 21.89 -6.40 9.83
N ASN A 203 22.49 -7.37 10.51
CA ASN A 203 22.62 -8.72 9.97
C ASN A 203 21.25 -9.40 9.83
N ASP A 204 20.37 -9.22 10.82
CA ASP A 204 19.01 -9.73 10.78
C ASP A 204 18.19 -9.12 9.64
N TYR A 205 18.41 -7.82 9.36
CA TYR A 205 17.76 -7.14 8.23
C TYR A 205 18.13 -7.78 6.89
N PHE A 206 19.42 -7.92 6.59
CA PHE A 206 19.86 -8.50 5.33
C PHE A 206 19.46 -9.97 5.22
N GLN A 207 19.53 -10.74 6.31
CA GLN A 207 19.05 -12.11 6.34
C GLN A 207 17.54 -12.19 6.03
N PHE A 208 16.74 -11.28 6.59
CA PHE A 208 15.31 -11.20 6.32
C PHE A 208 15.03 -10.86 4.85
N ILE A 209 15.72 -9.88 4.30
CA ILE A 209 15.59 -9.51 2.88
C ILE A 209 16.01 -10.64 1.95
N ASP A 210 17.09 -11.34 2.27
CA ASP A 210 17.54 -12.51 1.51
C ASP A 210 16.50 -13.63 1.53
N THR A 211 15.87 -13.88 2.68
CA THR A 211 14.77 -14.85 2.82
C THR A 211 13.62 -14.45 1.90
N ILE A 212 13.19 -13.18 1.93
CA ILE A 212 12.12 -12.67 1.05
C ILE A 212 12.45 -12.89 -0.44
N ARG A 213 13.67 -12.64 -0.85
CA ARG A 213 14.06 -12.66 -2.27
C ARG A 213 14.37 -14.05 -2.82
N LYS A 214 14.90 -14.93 -2.00
CA LYS A 214 15.43 -16.24 -2.41
C LYS A 214 14.49 -17.42 -2.08
N ASP A 215 13.60 -17.25 -1.11
CA ASP A 215 12.71 -18.30 -0.70
C ASP A 215 11.54 -18.43 -1.71
N CYS A 216 11.47 -19.57 -2.40
CA CYS A 216 10.38 -19.86 -3.33
C CYS A 216 9.00 -19.90 -2.65
N ASP A 217 8.95 -20.23 -1.35
CA ASP A 217 7.73 -20.18 -0.56
C ASP A 217 7.24 -18.74 -0.38
N PHE A 218 8.15 -17.75 -0.25
CA PHE A 218 7.75 -16.35 -0.18
C PHE A 218 7.07 -15.89 -1.46
N LYS A 219 7.61 -16.24 -2.64
CA LYS A 219 6.98 -15.93 -3.91
C LYS A 219 5.56 -16.49 -3.98
N ARG A 220 5.37 -17.74 -3.58
CA ARG A 220 4.06 -18.39 -3.51
C ARG A 220 3.13 -17.74 -2.48
N MET A 221 3.66 -17.31 -1.32
CA MET A 221 2.88 -16.62 -0.29
C MET A 221 2.41 -15.23 -0.70
N THR A 222 3.12 -14.55 -1.61
CA THR A 222 2.69 -13.26 -2.15
C THR A 222 1.68 -13.39 -3.27
N GLU A 223 1.52 -14.58 -3.85
CA GLU A 223 0.47 -14.85 -4.83
C GLU A 223 -0.91 -14.58 -4.22
N GLY A 224 -1.75 -13.87 -4.96
CA GLY A 224 -3.08 -13.45 -4.49
C GLY A 224 -3.09 -12.33 -3.45
N THR A 225 -1.93 -11.78 -3.04
CA THR A 225 -1.89 -10.64 -2.10
C THR A 225 -1.93 -9.27 -2.78
N GLY A 226 -1.93 -9.23 -4.11
CA GLY A 226 -1.94 -7.97 -4.87
C GLY A 226 -0.59 -7.24 -4.95
N VAL A 227 0.50 -7.86 -4.49
CA VAL A 227 1.87 -7.42 -4.73
C VAL A 227 2.60 -8.44 -5.60
N LYS A 228 3.61 -7.97 -6.35
CA LYS A 228 4.49 -8.79 -7.19
C LYS A 228 5.94 -8.48 -6.83
N LEU A 229 6.74 -9.53 -6.61
CA LEU A 229 8.19 -9.40 -6.39
C LEU A 229 8.88 -8.78 -7.61
N LEU A 230 9.94 -7.99 -7.32
CA LEU A 230 10.84 -7.37 -8.30
C LEU A 230 12.09 -8.21 -8.52
#